data_44295f35521653ef68566b5495b016b6
#
_entry.id   44295f35521653ef68566b5495b016b6
#
_cell.length_a   1.000
_cell.length_b   1.000
_cell.length_c   1.000
_cell.angle_alpha   90.00
_cell.angle_beta   90.00
_cell.angle_gamma   90.00
#
_symmetry.space_group_name_H-M   'P 1'
#
loop_
_entity.id
_entity.type
_entity.pdbx_description
1 polymer ?
#
loop_
_entity_poly.entity_id
_entity_poly.type
_entity_poly.pdbx_seq_one_letter_code
_entity_poly.pdbx_strand_id
1 'polypeptide(L)'
;MRTATYTSAWLAAAALVSAHGDSAGLPRLLGRQAQRLGLNPVHTRAVPEVQPRQARFPVAGGAVVEKRAGIQSGDQCGPGFGSCAAGLCCSPEGWCGNEVTSCQAPDCLFQYGPACDANQTPAGKSTASIARPQLGSVPYGGAGIYDCVNNGVMALTFDDGPFIYTETILDILKSYNAKATFFITGNNIHKGAIDTHWASVIQRMASEGHQIASHTWSHQNLTALTTAQRQDQMVKNEMAFRNILGYFPTYMRPPFSECDAACESQLKKLGYHITYFDLDTADYLNDSPLLIQNSKNNFDNAVDGQVVSQSDFLVISHDIHEQTAHNLTAYMLERMKTLGYQAVTVGECLGDAQANWYRQAGGPNPQPQT
;
A
#
# COMPACT_ATOMS: atom_id res chain seq x y z
N MET A 1 35.01 -13.90 51.28
CA MET A 1 34.68 -12.77 50.41
C MET A 1 34.00 -13.36 49.17
N ARG A 2 32.67 -13.22 49.03
CA ARG A 2 31.88 -13.70 47.90
C ARG A 2 31.52 -12.48 47.08
N THR A 3 32.03 -12.42 45.86
CA THR A 3 31.66 -11.39 44.87
C THR A 3 30.44 -11.89 44.10
N ALA A 4 29.33 -11.17 44.20
CA ALA A 4 28.10 -11.37 43.44
C ALA A 4 28.21 -10.58 42.15
N THR A 5 28.17 -11.25 41.02
CA THR A 5 28.03 -10.65 39.69
C THR A 5 26.53 -10.48 39.37
N TYR A 6 26.11 -9.23 39.21
CA TYR A 6 24.78 -8.89 38.68
C TYR A 6 24.83 -8.92 37.16
N THR A 7 24.11 -9.85 36.55
CA THR A 7 23.81 -9.84 35.13
C THR A 7 22.52 -9.08 34.90
N SER A 8 22.61 -7.88 34.33
CA SER A 8 21.47 -7.07 33.91
C SER A 8 20.90 -7.68 32.61
N ALA A 9 19.74 -8.28 32.69
CA ALA A 9 18.95 -8.68 31.52
C ALA A 9 18.21 -7.46 30.99
N TRP A 10 18.60 -6.98 29.83
CA TRP A 10 17.81 -6.01 29.05
C TRP A 10 16.71 -6.77 28.33
N LEU A 11 15.48 -6.63 28.80
CA LEU A 11 14.29 -6.99 28.06
C LEU A 11 14.05 -5.88 27.00
N ALA A 12 14.45 -6.15 25.78
CA ALA A 12 14.01 -5.38 24.64
C ALA A 12 12.55 -5.77 24.38
N ALA A 13 11.63 -4.89 24.71
CA ALA A 13 10.24 -4.99 24.26
C ALA A 13 10.23 -4.66 22.76
N ALA A 14 10.22 -5.70 21.91
CA ALA A 14 9.90 -5.54 20.51
C ALA A 14 8.41 -5.22 20.43
N ALA A 15 8.08 -3.96 20.15
CA ALA A 15 6.75 -3.58 19.74
C ALA A 15 6.49 -4.21 18.36
N LEU A 16 5.71 -5.27 18.33
CA LEU A 16 5.14 -5.83 17.10
C LEU A 16 4.19 -4.78 16.52
N VAL A 17 4.67 -4.02 15.54
CA VAL A 17 3.78 -3.28 14.65
C VAL A 17 3.15 -4.31 13.72
N SER A 18 1.98 -4.81 14.08
CA SER A 18 1.16 -5.65 13.22
C SER A 18 0.48 -4.73 12.20
N ALA A 19 1.12 -4.55 11.05
CA ALA A 19 0.52 -3.80 9.94
C ALA A 19 -0.54 -4.60 9.17
N HIS A 20 -0.78 -5.86 9.56
CA HIS A 20 -1.70 -6.77 8.87
C HIS A 20 -2.51 -7.54 9.91
N GLY A 21 -3.78 -7.15 10.06
CA GLY A 21 -4.76 -7.99 10.75
C GLY A 21 -4.91 -9.30 9.98
N ASP A 22 -4.87 -10.42 10.71
CA ASP A 22 -5.02 -11.77 10.19
C ASP A 22 -6.33 -11.92 9.38
N SER A 23 -6.24 -11.74 8.08
CA SER A 23 -7.13 -12.39 7.13
C SER A 23 -6.24 -13.26 6.26
N ALA A 24 -6.12 -14.55 6.63
CA ALA A 24 -5.48 -15.56 5.83
C ALA A 24 -6.30 -15.80 4.54
N GLY A 25 -6.26 -14.84 3.64
CA GLY A 25 -6.62 -15.01 2.24
C GLY A 25 -5.36 -15.47 1.52
N LEU A 26 -5.33 -16.74 1.09
CA LEU A 26 -4.31 -17.23 0.16
C LEU A 26 -4.22 -16.26 -1.01
N PRO A 27 -3.01 -15.85 -1.44
CA PRO A 27 -2.82 -15.08 -2.65
C PRO A 27 -3.57 -15.77 -3.79
N ARG A 28 -4.38 -15.04 -4.52
CA ARG A 28 -4.98 -15.57 -5.75
C ARG A 28 -3.83 -15.86 -6.71
N LEU A 29 -3.40 -17.11 -6.80
CA LEU A 29 -2.57 -17.59 -7.89
C LEU A 29 -3.38 -17.48 -9.18
N LEU A 30 -3.40 -16.31 -9.78
CA LEU A 30 -4.11 -16.00 -11.00
C LEU A 30 -3.16 -15.25 -11.92
N GLY A 31 -2.69 -15.94 -12.88
CA GLY A 31 -1.85 -15.47 -13.96
C GLY A 31 -1.37 -16.66 -14.77
N ARG A 32 -0.42 -16.45 -15.62
CA ARG A 32 0.18 -17.51 -16.44
C ARG A 32 0.68 -18.72 -15.65
N GLN A 33 1.04 -18.56 -14.36
CA GLN A 33 1.42 -19.67 -13.50
C GLN A 33 0.26 -20.66 -13.27
N ALA A 34 -0.97 -20.17 -13.03
CA ALA A 34 -2.14 -21.04 -12.89
C ALA A 34 -2.45 -21.78 -14.21
N GLN A 35 -2.29 -21.12 -15.34
CA GLN A 35 -2.45 -21.73 -16.67
C GLN A 35 -1.35 -22.76 -16.97
N ARG A 36 -0.09 -22.49 -16.58
CA ARG A 36 1.04 -23.44 -16.76
C ARG A 36 0.90 -24.70 -15.92
N LEU A 37 0.24 -24.61 -14.74
CA LEU A 37 0.01 -25.75 -13.87
C LEU A 37 -1.29 -26.50 -14.17
N GLY A 38 -2.06 -26.10 -15.20
CA GLY A 38 -3.34 -26.73 -15.57
C GLY A 38 -4.41 -26.58 -14.47
N LEU A 39 -4.23 -25.60 -13.57
CA LEU A 39 -5.19 -25.31 -12.52
C LEU A 39 -6.25 -24.37 -13.06
N ASN A 40 -7.49 -24.87 -13.15
CA ASN A 40 -8.62 -23.98 -13.38
C ASN A 40 -8.71 -22.95 -12.23
N PRO A 41 -9.08 -21.69 -12.52
CA PRO A 41 -9.29 -20.69 -11.48
C PRO A 41 -10.26 -21.26 -10.45
N VAL A 42 -9.75 -21.51 -9.25
CA VAL A 42 -10.56 -22.05 -8.17
C VAL A 42 -11.52 -20.94 -7.75
N HIS A 43 -12.78 -21.07 -8.14
CA HIS A 43 -13.85 -20.38 -7.44
C HIS A 43 -13.78 -20.82 -5.97
N THR A 44 -13.22 -19.98 -5.11
CA THR A 44 -13.17 -20.24 -3.69
C THR A 44 -14.59 -20.48 -3.19
N ARG A 45 -14.84 -21.71 -2.73
CA ARG A 45 -16.00 -21.99 -1.87
C ARG A 45 -15.97 -20.97 -0.74
N ALA A 46 -17.06 -20.25 -0.58
CA ALA A 46 -17.26 -19.36 0.55
C ALA A 46 -16.87 -20.09 1.84
N VAL A 47 -15.89 -19.56 2.54
CA VAL A 47 -15.60 -19.95 3.91
C VAL A 47 -16.85 -19.58 4.70
N PRO A 48 -17.39 -20.45 5.60
CA PRO A 48 -18.55 -20.09 6.39
C PRO A 48 -18.22 -18.82 7.17
N GLU A 49 -19.04 -17.80 6.95
CA GLU A 49 -19.02 -16.54 7.66
C GLU A 49 -19.12 -16.82 9.16
N VAL A 50 -18.03 -16.62 9.89
CA VAL A 50 -18.08 -16.58 11.35
C VAL A 50 -18.76 -15.27 11.69
N GLN A 51 -20.05 -15.30 11.88
CA GLN A 51 -20.81 -14.16 12.35
C GLN A 51 -20.23 -13.70 13.71
N PRO A 52 -19.87 -12.43 13.87
CA PRO A 52 -19.54 -11.91 15.18
C PRO A 52 -20.75 -12.10 16.10
N ARG A 53 -20.52 -12.74 17.23
CA ARG A 53 -21.55 -12.91 18.26
C ARG A 53 -22.11 -11.54 18.61
N GLN A 54 -23.35 -11.28 18.18
CA GLN A 54 -24.08 -10.09 18.60
C GLN A 54 -24.28 -10.17 20.11
N ALA A 55 -23.53 -9.35 20.85
CA ALA A 55 -23.83 -9.07 22.23
C ALA A 55 -25.19 -8.35 22.26
N ARG A 56 -26.23 -9.04 22.75
CA ARG A 56 -27.53 -8.44 23.00
C ARG A 56 -27.39 -7.51 24.22
N PHE A 57 -27.36 -6.22 23.96
CA PHE A 57 -27.51 -5.21 25.01
C PHE A 57 -28.99 -4.82 25.14
N PRO A 58 -29.49 -4.57 26.37
CA PRO A 58 -30.88 -4.16 26.59
C PRO A 58 -31.07 -2.74 26.03
N VAL A 59 -32.14 -2.58 25.25
CA VAL A 59 -32.58 -1.26 24.73
C VAL A 59 -33.16 -0.48 25.92
N ALA A 60 -32.43 0.50 26.43
CA ALA A 60 -32.95 1.50 27.37
C ALA A 60 -33.64 2.63 26.58
N GLY A 61 -34.80 3.03 27.07
CA GLY A 61 -35.77 3.92 26.42
C GLY A 61 -35.23 5.28 26.05
N GLY A 62 -35.89 5.87 25.04
CA GLY A 62 -35.54 7.11 24.39
C GLY A 62 -35.32 8.30 25.31
N ALA A 63 -34.12 8.83 25.27
CA ALA A 63 -33.80 10.19 25.71
C ALA A 63 -33.52 11.03 24.46
N VAL A 64 -34.08 12.23 24.40
CA VAL A 64 -33.81 13.25 23.40
C VAL A 64 -32.31 13.53 23.41
N VAL A 65 -31.60 13.19 22.33
CA VAL A 65 -30.16 13.42 22.24
C VAL A 65 -29.95 14.90 21.93
N GLU A 66 -29.68 15.69 22.95
CA GLU A 66 -28.96 16.96 22.75
C GLU A 66 -27.70 16.68 21.94
N LYS A 67 -27.41 17.57 20.96
CA LYS A 67 -26.21 17.53 20.13
C LYS A 67 -24.98 17.67 21.03
N ARG A 68 -24.51 16.56 21.62
CA ARG A 68 -23.36 16.57 22.53
C ARG A 68 -22.11 16.98 21.76
N ALA A 69 -21.36 17.93 22.32
CA ALA A 69 -19.94 18.06 22.02
C ALA A 69 -19.32 16.64 22.04
N GLY A 70 -18.60 16.24 20.98
CA GLY A 70 -18.14 14.85 20.79
C GLY A 70 -17.50 14.23 22.02
N ILE A 71 -17.35 12.92 22.02
CA ILE A 71 -16.85 12.11 23.14
C ILE A 71 -15.42 12.54 23.52
N GLN A 72 -15.15 12.67 24.81
CA GLN A 72 -13.89 13.20 25.32
C GLN A 72 -12.77 12.15 25.32
N SER A 73 -11.52 12.60 25.52
CA SER A 73 -10.37 11.70 25.65
C SER A 73 -10.54 10.73 26.83
N GLY A 74 -10.24 9.45 26.58
CA GLY A 74 -10.39 8.38 27.56
C GLY A 74 -11.78 7.75 27.62
N ASP A 75 -12.77 8.26 26.86
CA ASP A 75 -14.11 7.66 26.73
C ASP A 75 -14.19 6.74 25.52
N GLN A 76 -15.18 5.83 25.51
CA GLN A 76 -15.42 4.91 24.41
C GLN A 76 -15.97 5.61 23.15
N CYS A 77 -15.51 5.18 21.97
CA CYS A 77 -15.99 5.63 20.66
C CYS A 77 -16.25 4.42 19.75
N GLY A 78 -16.78 4.71 18.55
CA GLY A 78 -17.05 3.66 17.56
C GLY A 78 -18.51 3.26 17.49
N PRO A 79 -18.82 2.09 16.88
CA PRO A 79 -20.19 1.65 16.69
C PRO A 79 -20.94 1.55 18.02
N GLY A 80 -22.09 2.25 18.12
CA GLY A 80 -22.93 2.26 19.32
C GLY A 80 -22.54 3.28 20.38
N PHE A 81 -21.34 3.86 20.33
CA PHE A 81 -20.87 4.89 21.27
C PHE A 81 -20.86 6.29 20.64
N GLY A 82 -20.53 6.40 19.36
CA GLY A 82 -20.46 7.68 18.64
C GLY A 82 -19.05 8.14 18.34
N SER A 83 -18.91 9.40 17.93
CA SER A 83 -17.64 9.99 17.49
C SER A 83 -16.95 10.77 18.58
N CYS A 84 -15.64 10.72 18.59
CA CYS A 84 -14.80 11.56 19.45
C CYS A 84 -15.00 13.06 19.18
N ALA A 85 -14.63 13.89 20.12
CA ALA A 85 -14.58 15.34 19.96
C ALA A 85 -13.57 15.73 18.86
N ALA A 86 -13.72 16.94 18.32
CA ALA A 86 -12.77 17.49 17.35
C ALA A 86 -11.34 17.47 17.95
N GLY A 87 -10.36 17.07 17.13
CA GLY A 87 -8.96 16.93 17.55
C GLY A 87 -8.61 15.60 18.23
N LEU A 88 -9.58 14.70 18.39
CA LEU A 88 -9.33 13.35 18.90
C LEU A 88 -9.53 12.28 17.83
N CYS A 89 -8.82 11.19 17.99
CA CYS A 89 -8.89 9.99 17.21
C CYS A 89 -9.69 8.91 17.94
N CYS A 90 -10.25 7.95 17.23
CA CYS A 90 -10.85 6.77 17.80
C CYS A 90 -9.91 5.59 17.56
N SER A 91 -9.31 5.06 18.61
CA SER A 91 -8.35 3.95 18.48
C SER A 91 -9.00 2.69 17.94
N PRO A 92 -8.23 1.70 17.43
CA PRO A 92 -8.77 0.40 17.01
C PRO A 92 -9.53 -0.32 18.12
N GLU A 93 -9.20 -0.08 19.41
CA GLU A 93 -9.89 -0.65 20.57
C GLU A 93 -11.15 0.13 20.96
N GLY A 94 -11.46 1.22 20.25
CA GLY A 94 -12.68 2.01 20.48
C GLY A 94 -12.59 3.02 21.61
N TRP A 95 -11.44 3.68 21.79
CA TRP A 95 -11.25 4.74 22.78
C TRP A 95 -10.80 6.05 22.13
N CYS A 96 -11.35 7.15 22.60
CA CYS A 96 -10.94 8.48 22.15
C CYS A 96 -9.58 8.87 22.78
N GLY A 97 -8.65 9.28 21.93
CA GLY A 97 -7.31 9.70 22.34
C GLY A 97 -6.62 10.54 21.27
N ASN A 98 -5.43 11.02 21.56
CA ASN A 98 -4.57 11.78 20.64
C ASN A 98 -3.17 11.18 20.53
N GLU A 99 -2.96 9.99 21.09
CA GLU A 99 -1.71 9.26 20.97
C GLU A 99 -1.53 8.75 19.52
N VAL A 100 -0.28 8.58 19.13
CA VAL A 100 0.09 8.04 17.80
C VAL A 100 -0.68 6.77 17.48
N THR A 101 -0.70 5.82 18.40
CA THR A 101 -1.38 4.52 18.24
C THR A 101 -2.89 4.64 18.09
N SER A 102 -3.50 5.73 18.54
CA SER A 102 -4.93 6.01 18.37
C SER A 102 -5.25 6.67 17.04
N CYS A 103 -4.28 7.37 16.44
CA CYS A 103 -4.50 8.25 15.28
C CYS A 103 -3.99 7.70 13.95
N GLN A 104 -3.00 6.81 14.01
CA GLN A 104 -2.36 6.32 12.80
C GLN A 104 -3.29 5.50 11.91
N ALA A 105 -3.19 5.70 10.60
CA ALA A 105 -3.81 4.83 9.62
C ALA A 105 -2.94 3.57 9.38
N PRO A 106 -3.56 2.43 9.02
CA PRO A 106 -4.98 2.25 8.69
C PRO A 106 -5.89 2.00 9.91
N ASP A 107 -5.35 1.77 11.10
CA ASP A 107 -6.03 1.18 12.26
C ASP A 107 -7.03 2.12 12.94
N CYS A 108 -6.80 3.44 12.88
CA CYS A 108 -7.70 4.43 13.45
C CYS A 108 -9.11 4.28 12.89
N LEU A 109 -10.13 4.17 13.75
CA LEU A 109 -11.54 4.13 13.35
C LEU A 109 -11.98 5.51 12.84
N PHE A 110 -11.54 5.85 11.64
CA PHE A 110 -11.61 7.20 11.06
C PHE A 110 -13.04 7.74 10.91
N GLN A 111 -14.06 6.88 10.84
CA GLN A 111 -15.46 7.31 10.83
C GLN A 111 -15.90 7.90 12.17
N TYR A 112 -15.18 7.60 13.24
CA TYR A 112 -15.47 8.00 14.62
C TYR A 112 -14.39 8.88 15.24
N GLY A 113 -13.23 8.98 14.61
CA GLY A 113 -12.10 9.79 15.05
C GLY A 113 -11.80 10.94 14.09
N PRO A 114 -12.32 12.16 14.32
CA PRO A 114 -12.12 13.28 13.40
C PRO A 114 -10.65 13.60 13.10
N ALA A 115 -9.74 13.33 14.04
CA ALA A 115 -8.32 13.61 13.92
C ALA A 115 -7.49 12.44 13.35
N CYS A 116 -8.11 11.27 13.04
CA CYS A 116 -7.39 10.17 12.39
C CYS A 116 -6.64 10.63 11.13
N ASP A 117 -5.46 10.08 10.87
CA ASP A 117 -4.64 10.37 9.69
C ASP A 117 -5.41 10.23 8.38
N ALA A 118 -6.31 9.25 8.29
CA ALA A 118 -7.19 9.05 7.14
C ALA A 118 -8.10 10.25 6.84
N ASN A 119 -8.42 11.07 7.85
CA ASN A 119 -9.26 12.25 7.71
C ASN A 119 -8.49 13.52 7.34
N GLN A 120 -7.17 13.52 7.44
CA GLN A 120 -6.35 14.63 6.98
C GLN A 120 -6.53 14.79 5.45
N THR A 121 -6.49 16.03 4.99
CA THR A 121 -6.66 16.35 3.57
C THR A 121 -5.51 17.24 3.11
N PRO A 122 -4.79 16.87 2.05
CA PRO A 122 -3.76 17.70 1.45
C PRO A 122 -4.27 19.07 1.03
N ALA A 123 -3.42 20.07 1.03
CA ALA A 123 -3.78 21.44 0.69
C ALA A 123 -4.17 21.58 -0.79
N GLY A 124 -4.92 22.64 -1.09
CA GLY A 124 -5.27 23.06 -2.45
C GLY A 124 -6.59 22.49 -2.96
N LYS A 125 -6.86 22.70 -4.26
CA LYS A 125 -8.12 22.27 -4.88
C LYS A 125 -8.18 20.75 -5.04
N SER A 126 -9.37 20.18 -4.88
CA SER A 126 -9.62 18.77 -5.14
C SER A 126 -9.32 18.40 -6.61
N THR A 127 -8.73 17.22 -6.81
CA THR A 127 -8.48 16.65 -8.14
C THR A 127 -9.70 15.92 -8.71
N ALA A 128 -10.79 15.80 -7.97
CA ALA A 128 -11.99 15.05 -8.35
C ALA A 128 -12.61 15.50 -9.69
N SER A 129 -12.47 16.78 -10.05
CA SER A 129 -12.99 17.35 -11.30
C SER A 129 -12.01 17.28 -12.48
N ILE A 130 -10.80 16.78 -12.30
CA ILE A 130 -9.82 16.63 -13.39
C ILE A 130 -10.31 15.55 -14.35
N ALA A 131 -10.26 15.84 -15.66
CA ALA A 131 -10.62 14.89 -16.70
C ALA A 131 -9.78 13.61 -16.61
N ARG A 132 -10.43 12.45 -16.83
CA ARG A 132 -9.84 11.13 -16.66
C ARG A 132 -9.89 10.32 -17.97
N PRO A 133 -9.22 10.79 -19.05
CA PRO A 133 -9.16 10.02 -20.28
C PRO A 133 -8.49 8.68 -20.03
N GLN A 134 -9.00 7.64 -20.68
CA GLN A 134 -8.36 6.32 -20.72
C GLN A 134 -7.50 6.26 -21.98
N LEU A 135 -6.19 6.23 -21.80
CA LEU A 135 -5.20 6.28 -22.88
C LEU A 135 -4.47 4.95 -22.98
N GLY A 136 -3.95 4.64 -24.16
CA GLY A 136 -3.22 3.39 -24.41
C GLY A 136 -4.11 2.16 -24.47
N SER A 137 -3.49 0.99 -24.38
CA SER A 137 -4.15 -0.31 -24.49
C SER A 137 -4.23 -1.10 -23.19
N VAL A 138 -3.55 -0.64 -22.13
CA VAL A 138 -3.56 -1.29 -20.82
C VAL A 138 -4.94 -1.13 -20.19
N PRO A 139 -5.56 -2.20 -19.65
CA PRO A 139 -6.92 -2.15 -19.11
C PRO A 139 -7.06 -1.21 -17.91
N TYR A 140 -8.15 -0.44 -17.88
CA TYR A 140 -8.55 0.36 -16.73
C TYR A 140 -9.62 -0.38 -15.91
N GLY A 141 -9.41 -0.49 -14.61
CA GLY A 141 -10.30 -1.25 -13.73
C GLY A 141 -10.31 -2.74 -14.06
N GLY A 142 -11.44 -3.40 -13.80
CA GLY A 142 -11.61 -4.83 -14.04
C GLY A 142 -10.87 -5.68 -13.02
N ALA A 143 -10.68 -6.97 -13.32
CA ALA A 143 -10.08 -7.95 -12.41
C ALA A 143 -8.61 -7.69 -12.06
N GLY A 144 -8.00 -6.65 -12.67
CA GLY A 144 -6.62 -6.25 -12.40
C GLY A 144 -5.57 -6.91 -13.28
N ILE A 145 -4.34 -6.44 -13.11
CA ILE A 145 -3.14 -6.83 -13.86
C ILE A 145 -2.23 -7.59 -12.90
N TYR A 146 -1.80 -8.78 -13.26
CA TYR A 146 -1.04 -9.66 -12.38
C TYR A 146 0.37 -9.95 -12.88
N ASP A 147 0.61 -9.88 -14.18
CA ASP A 147 1.88 -10.21 -14.81
C ASP A 147 2.25 -9.19 -15.89
N CYS A 148 3.46 -9.26 -16.41
CA CYS A 148 3.91 -8.46 -17.54
C CYS A 148 3.36 -9.01 -18.86
N VAL A 149 3.48 -8.24 -19.93
CA VAL A 149 3.16 -8.69 -21.30
C VAL A 149 4.43 -9.02 -22.09
N ASN A 150 5.58 -8.53 -21.65
CA ASN A 150 6.87 -8.77 -22.28
C ASN A 150 7.68 -9.79 -21.47
N ASN A 151 8.23 -10.81 -22.15
CA ASN A 151 9.13 -11.76 -21.49
C ASN A 151 10.54 -11.19 -21.31
N GLY A 152 11.30 -11.76 -20.37
CA GLY A 152 12.67 -11.37 -20.08
C GLY A 152 12.80 -10.15 -19.18
N VAL A 153 11.69 -9.67 -18.63
CA VAL A 153 11.64 -8.52 -17.73
C VAL A 153 11.06 -8.89 -16.36
N MET A 154 11.45 -8.13 -15.35
CA MET A 154 10.83 -8.16 -14.02
C MET A 154 10.53 -6.71 -13.58
N ALA A 155 9.30 -6.48 -13.17
CA ALA A 155 8.91 -5.24 -12.53
C ALA A 155 9.00 -5.42 -11.01
N LEU A 156 10.08 -4.91 -10.40
CA LEU A 156 10.16 -4.82 -8.94
C LEU A 156 9.24 -3.71 -8.46
N THR A 157 8.38 -4.01 -7.50
CA THR A 157 7.46 -3.02 -6.93
C THR A 157 7.59 -2.95 -5.42
N PHE A 158 7.43 -1.73 -4.89
CA PHE A 158 7.51 -1.42 -3.47
C PHE A 158 6.26 -0.68 -3.03
N ASP A 159 5.58 -1.20 -2.02
CA ASP A 159 4.32 -0.68 -1.50
C ASP A 159 4.54 0.04 -0.15
N ASP A 160 3.56 0.88 0.22
CA ASP A 160 3.40 1.57 1.52
C ASP A 160 4.24 2.80 1.76
N GLY A 161 5.39 2.91 1.14
CA GLY A 161 6.32 4.04 1.34
C GLY A 161 5.81 5.41 0.85
N PRO A 162 6.70 6.40 0.82
CA PRO A 162 8.07 6.39 1.33
C PRO A 162 8.17 6.24 2.84
N PHE A 163 9.26 5.64 3.31
CA PHE A 163 9.59 5.52 4.72
C PHE A 163 11.12 5.65 4.92
N ILE A 164 11.59 5.52 6.15
CA ILE A 164 13.00 5.72 6.53
C ILE A 164 14.00 4.85 5.74
N TYR A 165 13.56 3.76 5.16
CA TYR A 165 14.40 2.83 4.39
C TYR A 165 14.36 3.06 2.87
N THR A 166 13.43 3.87 2.37
CA THR A 166 13.21 4.06 0.93
C THR A 166 14.43 4.61 0.21
N GLU A 167 15.16 5.58 0.81
CA GLU A 167 16.37 6.13 0.18
C GLU A 167 17.46 5.08 0.00
N THR A 168 17.62 4.13 0.93
CA THR A 168 18.53 3.01 0.79
C THR A 168 18.17 2.14 -0.42
N ILE A 169 16.88 1.87 -0.63
CA ILE A 169 16.40 1.13 -1.81
C ILE A 169 16.72 1.89 -3.09
N LEU A 170 16.51 3.21 -3.13
CA LEU A 170 16.86 4.04 -4.28
C LEU A 170 18.36 4.01 -4.59
N ASP A 171 19.22 4.06 -3.58
CA ASP A 171 20.67 3.94 -3.76
C ASP A 171 21.07 2.59 -4.35
N ILE A 172 20.44 1.51 -3.88
CA ILE A 172 20.67 0.15 -4.43
C ILE A 172 20.19 0.08 -5.87
N LEU A 173 18.96 0.49 -6.19
CA LEU A 173 18.44 0.50 -7.56
C LEU A 173 19.35 1.28 -8.50
N LYS A 174 19.83 2.46 -8.08
CA LYS A 174 20.78 3.27 -8.83
C LYS A 174 22.10 2.54 -9.09
N SER A 175 22.64 1.84 -8.09
CA SER A 175 23.91 1.09 -8.22
C SER A 175 23.83 -0.04 -9.25
N TYR A 176 22.64 -0.61 -9.46
CA TYR A 176 22.36 -1.65 -10.48
C TYR A 176 21.84 -1.04 -11.79
N ASN A 177 21.70 0.28 -11.92
CA ASN A 177 21.03 0.94 -13.04
C ASN A 177 19.62 0.36 -13.29
N ALA A 178 18.92 0.00 -12.23
CA ALA A 178 17.62 -0.63 -12.26
C ALA A 178 16.49 0.39 -12.06
N LYS A 179 15.31 0.12 -12.65
CA LYS A 179 14.10 0.88 -12.42
C LYS A 179 13.10 0.03 -11.66
N ALA A 180 12.23 0.68 -10.91
CA ALA A 180 11.18 0.04 -10.11
C ALA A 180 9.91 0.90 -10.13
N THR A 181 8.81 0.35 -9.60
CA THR A 181 7.57 1.09 -9.38
C THR A 181 7.28 1.17 -7.89
N PHE A 182 6.95 2.35 -7.40
CA PHE A 182 6.60 2.59 -6.01
C PHE A 182 5.09 2.88 -5.91
N PHE A 183 4.34 2.00 -5.22
CA PHE A 183 2.94 2.20 -4.89
C PHE A 183 2.84 2.93 -3.55
N ILE A 184 2.64 4.22 -3.63
CA ILE A 184 2.84 5.15 -2.50
C ILE A 184 1.51 5.40 -1.78
N THR A 185 1.48 5.19 -0.46
CA THR A 185 0.41 5.65 0.42
C THR A 185 0.62 7.11 0.82
N GLY A 186 -0.47 7.85 0.94
CA GLY A 186 -0.42 9.28 1.27
C GLY A 186 -0.06 9.58 2.72
N ASN A 187 -0.71 8.89 3.66
CA ASN A 187 -0.49 9.03 5.10
C ASN A 187 -0.93 7.76 5.84
N ASN A 188 0.02 6.91 6.17
CA ASN A 188 -0.17 5.68 6.93
C ASN A 188 0.98 5.48 7.91
N ILE A 189 0.88 4.48 8.80
CA ILE A 189 1.95 4.06 9.75
C ILE A 189 2.66 5.22 10.45
N HIS A 190 1.94 6.31 10.70
CA HIS A 190 2.46 7.51 11.36
C HIS A 190 3.65 8.17 10.63
N LYS A 191 3.82 7.95 9.34
CA LYS A 191 4.90 8.60 8.57
C LYS A 191 4.65 10.07 8.24
N GLY A 192 3.42 10.57 8.51
CA GLY A 192 2.95 11.89 8.10
C GLY A 192 2.58 11.97 6.62
N ALA A 193 1.91 13.05 6.24
CA ALA A 193 1.49 13.27 4.86
C ALA A 193 2.67 13.41 3.91
N ILE A 194 2.62 12.73 2.76
CA ILE A 194 3.75 12.66 1.83
C ILE A 194 4.13 14.02 1.23
N ASP A 195 3.17 14.91 1.02
CA ASP A 195 3.43 16.25 0.49
C ASP A 195 4.03 17.21 1.53
N THR A 196 4.06 16.81 2.80
CA THR A 196 4.68 17.57 3.89
C THR A 196 6.05 17.01 4.29
N HIS A 197 6.18 15.69 4.34
CA HIS A 197 7.36 15.04 4.94
C HIS A 197 8.26 14.32 3.92
N TRP A 198 7.72 13.90 2.77
CA TRP A 198 8.42 12.99 1.84
C TRP A 198 8.54 13.52 0.41
N ALA A 199 8.26 14.81 0.20
CA ALA A 199 8.27 15.41 -1.13
C ALA A 199 9.61 15.22 -1.87
N SER A 200 10.74 15.41 -1.17
CA SER A 200 12.08 15.25 -1.75
C SER A 200 12.38 13.83 -2.20
N VAL A 201 11.94 12.82 -1.42
CA VAL A 201 12.15 11.41 -1.76
C VAL A 201 11.34 11.03 -3.00
N ILE A 202 10.07 11.49 -3.08
CA ILE A 202 9.21 11.24 -4.24
C ILE A 202 9.72 11.96 -5.49
N GLN A 203 10.23 13.18 -5.35
CA GLN A 203 10.89 13.90 -6.44
C GLN A 203 12.17 13.18 -6.91
N ARG A 204 12.95 12.62 -5.99
CA ARG A 204 14.10 11.78 -6.29
C ARG A 204 13.69 10.55 -7.09
N MET A 205 12.65 9.80 -6.66
CA MET A 205 12.10 8.65 -7.40
C MET A 205 11.77 9.03 -8.85
N ALA A 206 11.04 10.14 -9.04
CA ALA A 206 10.66 10.62 -10.36
C ALA A 206 11.87 11.01 -11.22
N SER A 207 12.83 11.76 -10.65
CA SER A 207 14.03 12.22 -11.37
C SER A 207 14.99 11.07 -11.72
N GLU A 208 15.02 10.01 -10.93
CA GLU A 208 15.81 8.81 -11.21
C GLU A 208 15.09 7.84 -12.18
N GLY A 209 13.87 8.18 -12.66
CA GLY A 209 13.13 7.45 -13.68
C GLY A 209 12.36 6.24 -13.15
N HIS A 210 12.09 6.19 -11.85
CA HIS A 210 11.17 5.21 -11.28
C HIS A 210 9.73 5.60 -11.57
N GLN A 211 8.83 4.61 -11.67
CA GLN A 211 7.41 4.87 -11.80
C GLN A 211 6.78 5.07 -10.43
N ILE A 212 5.98 6.14 -10.30
CA ILE A 212 5.18 6.42 -9.12
C ILE A 212 3.76 5.94 -9.39
N ALA A 213 3.18 5.21 -8.44
CA ALA A 213 1.82 4.69 -8.48
C ALA A 213 1.11 4.95 -7.15
N SER A 214 -0.21 4.85 -7.14
CA SER A 214 -1.01 5.11 -5.94
C SER A 214 -1.26 3.85 -5.14
N HIS A 215 -1.10 3.93 -3.80
CA HIS A 215 -1.55 2.90 -2.86
C HIS A 215 -2.60 3.45 -1.89
N THR A 216 -3.44 4.38 -2.36
CA THR A 216 -4.45 5.12 -1.61
C THR A 216 -3.87 6.15 -0.62
N TRP A 217 -4.76 6.93 0.02
CA TRP A 217 -4.33 7.93 1.01
C TRP A 217 -3.82 7.28 2.30
N SER A 218 -4.61 6.40 2.90
CA SER A 218 -4.37 5.92 4.25
C SER A 218 -4.45 4.40 4.40
N HIS A 219 -4.15 3.67 3.32
CA HIS A 219 -4.07 2.21 3.32
C HIS A 219 -5.33 1.50 3.85
N GLN A 220 -6.53 2.01 3.53
CA GLN A 220 -7.78 1.38 3.94
C GLN A 220 -8.17 0.23 3.01
N ASN A 221 -8.79 -0.84 3.56
CA ASN A 221 -9.39 -1.89 2.74
C ASN A 221 -10.53 -1.32 1.88
N LEU A 222 -10.30 -1.22 0.56
CA LEU A 222 -11.23 -0.56 -0.36
C LEU A 222 -12.57 -1.29 -0.48
N THR A 223 -12.61 -2.61 -0.28
CA THR A 223 -13.84 -3.40 -0.30
C THR A 223 -14.77 -3.02 0.87
N ALA A 224 -14.19 -2.70 2.02
CA ALA A 224 -14.94 -2.31 3.22
C ALA A 224 -15.48 -0.87 3.19
N LEU A 225 -15.04 -0.04 2.23
CA LEU A 225 -15.40 1.37 2.16
C LEU A 225 -16.66 1.60 1.31
N THR A 226 -17.40 2.66 1.65
CA THR A 226 -18.44 3.22 0.76
C THR A 226 -17.79 3.85 -0.48
N THR A 227 -18.59 4.02 -1.54
CA THR A 227 -18.14 4.69 -2.79
C THR A 227 -17.53 6.07 -2.54
N ALA A 228 -18.11 6.86 -1.62
CA ALA A 228 -17.60 8.18 -1.27
C ALA A 228 -16.24 8.09 -0.56
N GLN A 229 -16.09 7.18 0.39
CA GLN A 229 -14.82 6.97 1.11
C GLN A 229 -13.72 6.45 0.18
N ARG A 230 -14.01 5.50 -0.74
CA ARG A 230 -13.05 5.06 -1.74
C ARG A 230 -12.57 6.20 -2.63
N GLN A 231 -13.51 7.04 -3.11
CA GLN A 231 -13.15 8.21 -3.90
C GLN A 231 -12.27 9.18 -3.11
N ASP A 232 -12.57 9.38 -1.83
CA ASP A 232 -11.79 10.25 -0.94
C ASP A 232 -10.36 9.73 -0.75
N GLN A 233 -10.18 8.41 -0.58
CA GLN A 233 -8.88 7.76 -0.53
C GLN A 233 -8.02 8.01 -1.77
N MET A 234 -8.62 7.95 -2.95
CA MET A 234 -7.91 8.19 -4.21
C MET A 234 -7.61 9.67 -4.41
N VAL A 235 -8.62 10.53 -4.23
CA VAL A 235 -8.51 11.98 -4.47
C VAL A 235 -7.53 12.65 -3.52
N LYS A 236 -7.50 12.29 -2.24
CA LYS A 236 -6.51 12.81 -1.28
C LYS A 236 -5.09 12.46 -1.70
N ASN A 237 -4.84 11.22 -2.10
CA ASN A 237 -3.52 10.82 -2.57
C ASN A 237 -3.11 11.54 -3.87
N GLU A 238 -4.05 11.71 -4.80
CA GLU A 238 -3.84 12.54 -6.01
C GLU A 238 -3.48 13.99 -5.66
N MET A 239 -4.16 14.59 -4.68
CA MET A 239 -3.88 15.96 -4.24
C MET A 239 -2.45 16.09 -3.68
N ALA A 240 -2.00 15.10 -2.90
CA ALA A 240 -0.64 15.06 -2.38
C ALA A 240 0.38 14.92 -3.51
N PHE A 241 0.19 14.01 -4.47
CA PHE A 241 1.07 13.89 -5.64
C PHE A 241 1.13 15.17 -6.46
N ARG A 242 -0.03 15.81 -6.71
CA ARG A 242 -0.05 17.10 -7.41
C ARG A 242 0.75 18.16 -6.66
N ASN A 243 0.68 18.21 -5.34
CA ASN A 243 1.42 19.18 -4.54
C ASN A 243 2.94 18.98 -4.67
N ILE A 244 3.39 17.73 -4.88
CA ILE A 244 4.80 17.36 -5.00
C ILE A 244 5.30 17.50 -6.44
N LEU A 245 4.54 16.98 -7.41
CA LEU A 245 5.01 16.72 -8.78
C LEU A 245 4.28 17.54 -9.84
N GLY A 246 3.11 18.12 -9.54
CA GLY A 246 2.26 18.79 -10.53
C GLY A 246 1.33 17.83 -11.29
N TYR A 247 1.48 16.55 -11.10
CA TYR A 247 0.69 15.47 -11.73
C TYR A 247 0.38 14.36 -10.72
N PHE A 248 -0.47 13.40 -11.10
CA PHE A 248 -0.77 12.20 -10.30
C PHE A 248 -0.85 10.94 -11.16
N PRO A 249 -0.60 9.74 -10.57
CA PRO A 249 -0.52 8.49 -11.33
C PRO A 249 -1.86 7.99 -11.85
N THR A 250 -1.79 7.18 -12.91
CA THR A 250 -2.89 6.39 -13.48
C THR A 250 -2.86 4.94 -13.03
N TYR A 251 -1.78 4.49 -12.41
CA TYR A 251 -1.59 3.17 -11.84
C TYR A 251 -1.85 3.19 -10.35
N MET A 252 -2.48 2.13 -9.85
CA MET A 252 -2.70 1.94 -8.42
C MET A 252 -2.67 0.46 -8.06
N ARG A 253 -2.37 0.18 -6.81
CA ARG A 253 -2.56 -1.14 -6.18
C ARG A 253 -3.51 -0.99 -5.00
N PRO A 254 -4.57 -1.83 -4.90
CA PRO A 254 -5.44 -1.81 -3.73
C PRO A 254 -4.69 -2.31 -2.48
N PRO A 255 -4.80 -1.62 -1.33
CA PRO A 255 -4.32 -2.15 -0.06
C PRO A 255 -4.85 -3.56 0.21
N PHE A 256 -4.02 -4.42 0.81
CA PHE A 256 -4.34 -5.83 1.11
C PHE A 256 -4.71 -6.67 -0.12
N SER A 257 -4.49 -6.17 -1.34
CA SER A 257 -5.01 -6.75 -2.60
C SER A 257 -6.54 -6.90 -2.62
N GLU A 258 -7.26 -6.09 -1.83
CA GLU A 258 -8.70 -6.15 -1.63
C GLU A 258 -9.44 -5.10 -2.46
N CYS A 259 -10.11 -5.55 -3.53
CA CYS A 259 -10.98 -4.73 -4.37
C CYS A 259 -12.06 -5.62 -4.99
N ASP A 260 -13.31 -5.46 -4.54
CA ASP A 260 -14.46 -6.16 -5.10
C ASP A 260 -14.91 -5.54 -6.45
N ALA A 261 -15.89 -6.15 -7.10
CA ALA A 261 -16.40 -5.68 -8.39
C ALA A 261 -16.93 -4.23 -8.36
N ALA A 262 -17.45 -3.77 -7.22
CA ALA A 262 -17.90 -2.38 -7.05
C ALA A 262 -16.71 -1.42 -6.98
N CYS A 263 -15.65 -1.81 -6.27
CA CYS A 263 -14.37 -1.12 -6.21
C CYS A 263 -13.70 -1.07 -7.58
N GLU A 264 -13.57 -2.19 -8.28
CA GLU A 264 -13.00 -2.30 -9.64
C GLU A 264 -13.73 -1.38 -10.62
N SER A 265 -15.07 -1.39 -10.61
CA SER A 265 -15.91 -0.53 -11.45
C SER A 265 -15.70 0.95 -11.13
N GLN A 266 -15.56 1.31 -9.86
CA GLN A 266 -15.30 2.69 -9.45
C GLN A 266 -13.89 3.14 -9.87
N LEU A 267 -12.86 2.33 -9.67
CA LEU A 267 -11.48 2.62 -10.07
C LEU A 267 -11.38 2.78 -11.59
N LYS A 268 -12.12 1.98 -12.36
CA LYS A 268 -12.26 2.18 -13.81
C LYS A 268 -12.79 3.57 -14.16
N LYS A 269 -13.85 4.03 -13.49
CA LYS A 269 -14.42 5.37 -13.70
C LYS A 269 -13.45 6.47 -13.27
N LEU A 270 -12.68 6.23 -12.22
CA LEU A 270 -11.60 7.12 -11.78
C LEU A 270 -10.37 7.04 -12.71
N GLY A 271 -10.37 6.13 -13.68
CA GLY A 271 -9.34 5.98 -14.70
C GLY A 271 -8.04 5.40 -14.15
N TYR A 272 -8.12 4.39 -13.32
CA TYR A 272 -6.96 3.68 -12.78
C TYR A 272 -6.77 2.31 -13.40
N HIS A 273 -5.51 1.97 -13.69
CA HIS A 273 -5.03 0.61 -13.88
C HIS A 273 -4.88 -0.03 -12.52
N ILE A 274 -5.57 -1.15 -12.28
CA ILE A 274 -5.45 -1.91 -11.03
C ILE A 274 -4.33 -2.93 -11.21
N THR A 275 -3.26 -2.80 -10.44
CA THR A 275 -2.06 -3.63 -10.57
C THR A 275 -1.89 -4.49 -9.32
N TYR A 276 -1.82 -5.80 -9.51
CA TYR A 276 -1.46 -6.78 -8.49
C TYR A 276 -0.03 -7.28 -8.72
N PHE A 277 0.21 -8.57 -8.56
CA PHE A 277 1.51 -9.23 -8.70
C PHE A 277 1.32 -10.72 -8.97
N ASP A 278 2.32 -11.36 -9.52
CA ASP A 278 2.42 -12.81 -9.69
C ASP A 278 3.56 -13.43 -8.86
N LEU A 279 4.44 -12.59 -8.25
CA LEU A 279 5.47 -13.02 -7.35
C LEU A 279 5.39 -12.24 -6.02
N ASP A 280 4.99 -12.92 -4.96
CA ASP A 280 4.97 -12.40 -3.59
C ASP A 280 6.24 -12.80 -2.83
N THR A 281 7.03 -11.82 -2.43
CA THR A 281 8.21 -12.07 -1.59
C THR A 281 7.85 -12.42 -0.15
N ALA A 282 6.64 -12.05 0.29
CA ALA A 282 6.19 -12.13 1.68
C ALA A 282 7.16 -11.47 2.68
N ASP A 283 7.80 -10.37 2.26
CA ASP A 283 8.77 -9.64 3.08
C ASP A 283 8.15 -9.09 4.36
N TYR A 284 6.86 -8.71 4.31
CA TYR A 284 6.06 -8.27 5.45
C TYR A 284 5.90 -9.31 6.57
N LEU A 285 6.07 -10.61 6.27
CA LEU A 285 6.10 -11.69 7.26
C LEU A 285 7.53 -12.02 7.74
N ASN A 286 8.53 -11.50 7.06
CA ASN A 286 9.92 -11.95 7.18
C ASN A 286 10.89 -10.80 7.51
N ASP A 287 10.39 -9.67 8.06
CA ASP A 287 11.20 -8.49 8.37
C ASP A 287 12.07 -8.68 9.62
N SER A 288 12.96 -9.66 9.56
CA SER A 288 14.02 -9.82 10.55
C SER A 288 15.24 -10.53 9.93
N PRO A 289 16.46 -10.35 10.48
CA PRO A 289 17.66 -11.02 9.98
C PRO A 289 17.56 -12.56 9.99
N LEU A 290 16.71 -13.14 10.86
CA LEU A 290 16.51 -14.58 10.94
C LEU A 290 15.50 -15.11 9.91
N LEU A 291 14.56 -14.27 9.47
CA LEU A 291 13.44 -14.70 8.62
C LEU A 291 13.59 -14.28 7.16
N ILE A 292 14.36 -13.24 6.85
CA ILE A 292 14.47 -12.69 5.49
C ILE A 292 14.92 -13.72 4.44
N GLN A 293 15.58 -14.78 4.87
CA GLN A 293 15.92 -15.88 3.97
C GLN A 293 14.68 -16.54 3.35
N ASN A 294 13.54 -16.53 4.05
CA ASN A 294 12.28 -17.06 3.50
C ASN A 294 11.82 -16.24 2.30
N SER A 295 11.93 -14.91 2.36
CA SER A 295 11.58 -14.04 1.24
C SER A 295 12.52 -14.23 0.05
N LYS A 296 13.82 -14.43 0.29
CA LYS A 296 14.79 -14.80 -0.75
C LYS A 296 14.42 -16.13 -1.38
N ASN A 297 14.05 -17.13 -0.57
CA ASN A 297 13.61 -18.44 -1.05
C ASN A 297 12.30 -18.35 -1.87
N ASN A 298 11.35 -17.49 -1.46
CA ASN A 298 10.12 -17.27 -2.24
C ASN A 298 10.45 -16.71 -3.63
N PHE A 299 11.35 -15.74 -3.70
CA PHE A 299 11.83 -15.21 -4.97
C PHE A 299 12.52 -16.29 -5.80
N ASP A 300 13.49 -17.01 -5.25
CA ASP A 300 14.21 -18.08 -5.95
C ASP A 300 13.26 -19.18 -6.46
N ASN A 301 12.34 -19.64 -5.64
CA ASN A 301 11.36 -20.68 -6.02
C ASN A 301 10.49 -20.27 -7.21
N ALA A 302 10.23 -18.98 -7.39
CA ALA A 302 9.47 -18.48 -8.52
C ALA A 302 10.31 -18.41 -9.81
N VAL A 303 11.58 -18.03 -9.70
CA VAL A 303 12.43 -17.71 -10.86
C VAL A 303 13.34 -18.86 -11.27
N ASP A 304 13.69 -19.78 -10.38
CA ASP A 304 14.59 -20.90 -10.67
C ASP A 304 13.96 -21.89 -11.68
N GLY A 305 14.78 -22.28 -12.65
CA GLY A 305 14.34 -23.17 -13.74
C GLY A 305 13.45 -22.52 -14.79
N GLN A 306 13.16 -21.24 -14.69
CA GLN A 306 12.42 -20.51 -15.71
C GLN A 306 13.32 -20.19 -16.91
N VAL A 307 12.72 -20.19 -18.11
CA VAL A 307 13.38 -19.75 -19.33
C VAL A 307 13.10 -18.27 -19.52
N VAL A 308 14.11 -17.43 -19.35
CA VAL A 308 13.98 -15.94 -19.34
C VAL A 308 13.23 -15.42 -20.58
N SER A 309 13.50 -15.95 -21.77
CA SER A 309 12.79 -15.53 -22.99
C SER A 309 11.31 -15.95 -23.07
N GLN A 310 10.80 -16.66 -22.05
CA GLN A 310 9.42 -17.16 -21.97
C GLN A 310 8.74 -16.82 -20.63
N SER A 311 9.41 -16.05 -19.79
CA SER A 311 8.91 -15.70 -18.46
C SER A 311 9.14 -14.23 -18.15
N ASP A 312 8.31 -13.71 -17.30
CA ASP A 312 8.31 -12.37 -16.77
C ASP A 312 7.72 -12.40 -15.35
N PHE A 313 7.94 -11.38 -14.56
CA PHE A 313 7.39 -11.30 -13.20
C PHE A 313 7.05 -9.87 -12.81
N LEU A 314 5.95 -9.73 -12.09
CA LEU A 314 5.56 -8.53 -11.37
C LEU A 314 5.68 -8.83 -9.87
N VAL A 315 6.73 -8.30 -9.25
CA VAL A 315 7.17 -8.68 -7.91
C VAL A 315 6.68 -7.67 -6.89
N ILE A 316 6.06 -8.14 -5.79
CA ILE A 316 5.71 -7.28 -4.65
C ILE A 316 6.74 -7.39 -3.53
N SER A 317 7.08 -6.25 -2.96
CA SER A 317 7.79 -6.05 -1.71
C SER A 317 7.38 -4.70 -1.10
N HIS A 318 7.90 -4.36 0.07
CA HIS A 318 7.48 -3.14 0.78
C HIS A 318 8.70 -2.34 1.25
N ASP A 319 8.76 -1.06 0.90
CA ASP A 319 9.91 -0.19 1.24
C ASP A 319 9.87 0.36 2.68
N ILE A 320 8.88 -0.07 3.44
CA ILE A 320 8.77 0.23 4.86
C ILE A 320 9.50 -0.78 5.75
N HIS A 321 10.01 -1.89 5.19
CA HIS A 321 10.67 -2.96 5.92
C HIS A 321 12.20 -2.85 5.85
N GLU A 322 12.84 -2.99 7.02
CA GLU A 322 14.30 -2.89 7.15
C GLU A 322 15.01 -3.96 6.32
N GLN A 323 14.53 -5.19 6.39
CA GLN A 323 15.19 -6.31 5.70
C GLN A 323 14.99 -6.26 4.19
N THR A 324 13.90 -5.68 3.71
CA THR A 324 13.70 -5.42 2.29
C THR A 324 14.74 -4.45 1.76
N ALA A 325 15.01 -3.37 2.49
CA ALA A 325 16.01 -2.39 2.10
C ALA A 325 17.44 -2.93 2.20
N HIS A 326 17.79 -3.57 3.30
CA HIS A 326 19.19 -3.92 3.55
C HIS A 326 19.62 -5.31 3.05
N ASN A 327 18.67 -6.19 2.74
CA ASN A 327 18.98 -7.58 2.36
C ASN A 327 18.27 -8.04 1.09
N LEU A 328 16.95 -7.81 0.94
CA LEU A 328 16.17 -8.43 -0.12
C LEU A 328 16.37 -7.74 -1.47
N THR A 329 16.34 -6.40 -1.51
CA THR A 329 16.40 -5.64 -2.77
C THR A 329 17.68 -5.93 -3.55
N ALA A 330 18.85 -5.86 -2.92
CA ALA A 330 20.12 -6.17 -3.57
C ALA A 330 20.20 -7.63 -4.00
N TYR A 331 19.65 -8.55 -3.18
CA TYR A 331 19.57 -9.97 -3.51
C TYR A 331 18.77 -10.22 -4.79
N MET A 332 17.55 -9.67 -4.88
CA MET A 332 16.70 -9.81 -6.07
C MET A 332 17.38 -9.27 -7.33
N LEU A 333 17.99 -8.09 -7.26
CA LEU A 333 18.69 -7.47 -8.39
C LEU A 333 19.89 -8.30 -8.85
N GLU A 334 20.68 -8.85 -7.94
CA GLU A 334 21.81 -9.73 -8.29
C GLU A 334 21.32 -11.05 -8.94
N ARG A 335 20.23 -11.62 -8.43
CA ARG A 335 19.60 -12.81 -9.02
C ARG A 335 19.07 -12.51 -10.42
N MET A 336 18.35 -11.41 -10.59
CA MET A 336 17.84 -10.96 -11.90
C MET A 336 18.98 -10.81 -12.91
N LYS A 337 20.06 -10.13 -12.52
CA LYS A 337 21.26 -9.94 -13.35
C LYS A 337 21.89 -11.28 -13.74
N THR A 338 22.05 -12.19 -12.77
CA THR A 338 22.64 -13.52 -13.01
C THR A 338 21.80 -14.36 -13.97
N LEU A 339 20.48 -14.28 -13.85
CA LEU A 339 19.54 -15.02 -14.70
C LEU A 339 19.35 -14.35 -16.08
N GLY A 340 19.61 -13.04 -16.21
CA GLY A 340 19.48 -12.29 -17.43
C GLY A 340 18.14 -11.56 -17.60
N TYR A 341 17.38 -11.37 -16.51
CA TYR A 341 16.18 -10.53 -16.53
C TYR A 341 16.55 -9.04 -16.47
N GLN A 342 15.75 -8.22 -17.12
CA GLN A 342 15.85 -6.75 -17.06
C GLN A 342 14.90 -6.20 -15.99
N ALA A 343 15.41 -5.31 -15.13
CA ALA A 343 14.61 -4.58 -14.17
C ALA A 343 13.92 -3.39 -14.85
N VAL A 344 12.60 -3.40 -14.87
CA VAL A 344 11.76 -2.40 -15.54
C VAL A 344 10.67 -1.88 -14.61
N THR A 345 10.03 -0.76 -14.98
CA THR A 345 8.82 -0.30 -14.32
C THR A 345 7.60 -1.14 -14.74
N VAL A 346 6.50 -1.03 -13.98
CA VAL A 346 5.23 -1.68 -14.35
C VAL A 346 4.73 -1.21 -15.72
N GLY A 347 4.82 0.08 -16.02
CA GLY A 347 4.42 0.60 -17.32
C GLY A 347 5.24 0.01 -18.47
N GLU A 348 6.57 -0.08 -18.32
CA GLU A 348 7.44 -0.76 -19.31
C GLU A 348 7.15 -2.24 -19.42
N CYS A 349 6.92 -2.92 -18.30
CA CYS A 349 6.52 -4.33 -18.22
C CYS A 349 5.25 -4.60 -19.05
N LEU A 350 4.32 -3.64 -19.06
CA LEU A 350 3.04 -3.72 -19.79
C LEU A 350 3.10 -3.12 -21.20
N GLY A 351 4.26 -2.63 -21.64
CA GLY A 351 4.40 -1.95 -22.94
C GLY A 351 3.61 -0.65 -23.04
N ASP A 352 3.29 -0.01 -21.91
CA ASP A 352 2.56 1.25 -21.89
C ASP A 352 3.50 2.45 -22.01
N ALA A 353 3.15 3.37 -22.88
CA ALA A 353 3.96 4.58 -23.06
C ALA A 353 3.97 5.44 -21.78
N GLN A 354 5.15 5.95 -21.40
CA GLN A 354 5.32 6.77 -20.19
C GLN A 354 4.34 7.96 -20.12
N ALA A 355 3.96 8.52 -21.26
CA ALA A 355 2.97 9.59 -21.36
C ALA A 355 1.59 9.23 -20.81
N ASN A 356 1.28 7.93 -20.67
CA ASN A 356 0.00 7.44 -20.14
C ASN A 356 0.04 7.21 -18.62
N TRP A 357 1.22 7.20 -17.99
CA TRP A 357 1.37 6.84 -16.58
C TRP A 357 0.84 7.89 -15.61
N TYR A 358 0.68 9.15 -16.11
CA TYR A 358 0.35 10.29 -15.24
C TYR A 358 -0.71 11.19 -15.86
N ARG A 359 -1.43 11.91 -14.99
CA ARG A 359 -2.36 12.99 -15.36
C ARG A 359 -1.85 14.32 -14.82
N GLN A 360 -1.76 15.30 -15.70
CA GLN A 360 -1.41 16.68 -15.33
C GLN A 360 -2.52 17.28 -14.45
N ALA A 361 -2.12 17.93 -13.38
CA ALA A 361 -3.06 18.45 -12.37
C ALA A 361 -2.89 19.94 -12.07
N GLY A 362 -2.05 20.66 -12.82
CA GLY A 362 -1.86 22.10 -12.65
C GLY A 362 -1.26 22.50 -11.30
N GLY A 363 -0.41 21.66 -10.76
CA GLY A 363 0.40 21.95 -9.56
C GLY A 363 1.59 22.87 -9.84
N PRO A 364 2.51 23.09 -8.89
CA PRO A 364 3.73 23.82 -9.12
C PRO A 364 4.48 23.20 -10.31
N ASN A 365 4.92 24.07 -11.20
CA ASN A 365 5.45 23.74 -12.52
C ASN A 365 6.48 22.59 -12.41
N PRO A 366 6.25 21.42 -13.01
CA PRO A 366 7.25 20.38 -12.98
C PRO A 366 8.50 20.91 -13.68
N GLN A 367 9.66 20.79 -13.05
CA GLN A 367 10.93 21.06 -13.72
C GLN A 367 10.98 20.19 -14.98
N PRO A 368 11.38 20.73 -16.14
CA PRO A 368 11.46 19.96 -17.35
C PRO A 368 12.43 18.78 -17.13
N GLN A 369 11.95 17.58 -17.40
CA GLN A 369 12.79 16.40 -17.46
C GLN A 369 13.70 16.56 -18.68
N THR A 370 14.95 16.91 -18.44
CA THR A 370 16.03 16.93 -19.46
C THR A 370 16.68 15.57 -19.54
#